data_38d6f399bd9dacc57b769976a6b338ff
#
_entry.id   38d6f399bd9dacc57b769976a6b338ff
#
_cell.length_a   1.000
_cell.length_b   1.000
_cell.length_c   1.000
_cell.angle_alpha   90.00
_cell.angle_beta   90.00
_cell.angle_gamma   90.00
#
_symmetry.space_group_name_H-M   'P 1'
#
loop_
_entity.id
_entity.type
_entity.pdbx_description
1 polymer ?
#
loop_
_entity_poly.entity_id
_entity_poly.type
_entity_poly.pdbx_seq_one_letter_code
_entity_poly.pdbx_strand_id
1 'polypeptide(L)'
;MTRPRDPAEPRHPIAVVGAHPDARSVLLAAGVTDFVVLDGPAADLRSRFDDSTDTWLLTTAGGEGLRARAVIAAGRPPFVPWLPDIAGRDDFLGESFHAAAWAPGFDPSGKRVAVVGCDAAAGHHMRRLIEAAASVTVFAHGPRRVVTEIPLWSTRAKRWLRRRIAPPAERRSVTVAGSAIESVTVSGIRTRDGAERRVDAIVYGTGFSVPDEPGDATLVGAGGLPIRRAWHDGMEPFYGVAVRGFPNYFFLTGPDAEARARYIAECLRVMDRTASGRIEVRASSLRVFNERARLTPDQAPPVASAFDLSSAAPERDDTYDGAATLEIAGGIHPVRVRLTGHLDPIDGRYHWQGTLFGSPSRPLPDEALRQTRTATLTVGGRSAAARIVEQTPWGTHSVAGVGAPPYALT
;
A
#
# COMPACT_ATOMS: atom_id res chain seq x y z
N MET A 1 -40.51 5.27 3.96
CA MET A 1 -40.23 4.72 5.29
C MET A 1 -38.84 5.12 5.69
N THR A 2 -38.71 6.19 6.45
CA THR A 2 -37.45 6.75 6.95
C THR A 2 -36.90 5.79 8.03
N ARG A 3 -35.73 5.20 7.81
CA ARG A 3 -35.01 4.45 8.86
C ARG A 3 -34.75 5.39 10.04
N PRO A 4 -34.99 4.95 11.29
CA PRO A 4 -34.64 5.75 12.45
C PRO A 4 -33.13 6.01 12.42
N ARG A 5 -32.74 7.29 12.62
CA ARG A 5 -31.34 7.65 12.92
C ARG A 5 -30.96 6.96 14.21
N ASP A 6 -30.02 6.02 14.13
CA ASP A 6 -29.34 5.47 15.30
C ASP A 6 -28.77 6.61 16.15
N PRO A 7 -28.82 6.48 17.50
CA PRO A 7 -28.18 7.45 18.37
C PRO A 7 -26.71 7.60 17.95
N ALA A 8 -26.28 8.84 17.76
CA ALA A 8 -25.01 9.18 17.12
C ALA A 8 -23.85 8.47 17.81
N GLU A 9 -23.33 7.41 17.18
CA GLU A 9 -22.07 6.79 17.60
C GLU A 9 -20.98 7.85 17.72
N PRO A 10 -20.17 7.84 18.78
CA PRO A 10 -19.10 8.82 18.95
C PRO A 10 -18.16 8.76 17.74
N ARG A 11 -17.94 9.92 17.13
CA ARG A 11 -17.05 10.06 15.96
C ARG A 11 -15.73 10.63 16.41
N HIS A 12 -14.67 9.90 16.14
CA HIS A 12 -13.31 10.32 16.42
C HIS A 12 -12.52 10.48 15.13
N PRO A 13 -11.58 11.44 15.05
CA PRO A 13 -10.75 11.58 13.87
C PRO A 13 -9.87 10.36 13.66
N ILE A 14 -9.27 9.82 14.74
CA ILE A 14 -8.35 8.67 14.70
C ILE A 14 -8.63 7.73 15.85
N ALA A 15 -8.70 6.43 15.60
CA ALA A 15 -8.70 5.39 16.59
C ALA A 15 -7.37 4.62 16.57
N VAL A 16 -6.72 4.50 17.71
CA VAL A 16 -5.54 3.64 17.90
C VAL A 16 -5.99 2.35 18.57
N VAL A 17 -5.72 1.21 17.93
CA VAL A 17 -6.18 -0.10 18.39
C VAL A 17 -4.99 -0.94 18.82
N GLY A 18 -5.07 -1.51 20.03
CA GLY A 18 -4.06 -2.40 20.58
C GLY A 18 -3.08 -1.71 21.53
N ALA A 19 -2.43 -2.52 22.35
CA ALA A 19 -1.62 -2.10 23.49
C ALA A 19 -0.12 -2.19 23.25
N HIS A 20 0.41 -1.61 22.15
CA HIS A 20 1.88 -1.48 22.08
C HIS A 20 2.32 -0.39 23.07
N PRO A 21 3.22 -0.69 24.02
CA PRO A 21 3.53 0.24 25.12
C PRO A 21 4.04 1.61 24.64
N ASP A 22 4.74 1.65 23.51
CA ASP A 22 5.33 2.88 22.98
C ASP A 22 4.49 3.55 21.87
N ALA A 23 3.37 2.95 21.46
CA ALA A 23 2.60 3.47 20.30
C ALA A 23 2.14 4.91 20.52
N ARG A 24 1.64 5.21 21.74
CA ARG A 24 1.19 6.55 22.08
C ARG A 24 2.30 7.59 21.99
N SER A 25 3.46 7.31 22.59
CA SER A 25 4.60 8.23 22.60
C SER A 25 5.16 8.45 21.19
N VAL A 26 5.26 7.40 20.40
CA VAL A 26 5.77 7.44 19.02
C VAL A 26 4.82 8.21 18.10
N LEU A 27 3.51 8.04 18.24
CA LEU A 27 2.51 8.78 17.47
C LEU A 27 2.49 10.27 17.84
N LEU A 28 2.54 10.59 19.14
CA LEU A 28 2.64 11.98 19.60
C LEU A 28 3.92 12.65 19.09
N ALA A 29 5.06 11.97 19.16
CA ALA A 29 6.33 12.46 18.63
C ALA A 29 6.30 12.67 17.11
N ALA A 30 5.48 11.89 16.38
CA ALA A 30 5.26 12.06 14.94
C ALA A 30 4.26 13.17 14.60
N GLY A 31 3.60 13.78 15.60
CA GLY A 31 2.63 14.86 15.45
C GLY A 31 1.19 14.40 15.27
N VAL A 32 0.87 13.15 15.56
CA VAL A 32 -0.51 12.65 15.66
C VAL A 32 -0.99 12.88 17.08
N THR A 33 -1.88 13.84 17.29
CA THR A 33 -2.26 14.32 18.65
C THR A 33 -3.71 14.07 19.02
N ASP A 34 -4.62 14.00 18.04
CA ASP A 34 -6.05 13.84 18.26
C ASP A 34 -6.48 12.41 17.91
N PHE A 35 -6.39 11.52 18.89
CA PHE A 35 -6.81 10.12 18.75
C PHE A 35 -7.39 9.57 20.05
N VAL A 36 -8.27 8.60 19.91
CA VAL A 36 -8.75 7.75 21.00
C VAL A 36 -8.00 6.43 20.99
N VAL A 37 -7.65 5.91 22.15
CA VAL A 37 -7.04 4.59 22.30
C VAL A 37 -8.10 3.59 22.69
N LEU A 38 -8.20 2.49 21.96
CA LEU A 38 -9.01 1.35 22.30
C LEU A 38 -8.09 0.26 22.85
N ASP A 39 -8.07 0.14 24.17
CA ASP A 39 -7.31 -0.87 24.88
C ASP A 39 -8.01 -2.22 24.75
N GLY A 40 -7.24 -3.26 24.39
CA GLY A 40 -7.72 -4.62 24.26
C GLY A 40 -7.02 -5.38 23.13
N PRO A 41 -7.12 -6.71 23.12
CA PRO A 41 -6.60 -7.49 21.99
C PRO A 41 -7.33 -7.10 20.71
N ALA A 42 -6.59 -6.86 19.64
CA ALA A 42 -7.20 -6.56 18.33
C ALA A 42 -8.11 -7.71 17.82
N ALA A 43 -7.92 -8.92 18.34
CA ALA A 43 -8.77 -10.08 18.06
C ALA A 43 -10.22 -9.92 18.55
N ASP A 44 -10.45 -9.11 19.57
CA ASP A 44 -11.79 -8.88 20.14
C ASP A 44 -12.50 -7.67 19.49
N LEU A 45 -11.81 -7.00 18.57
CA LEU A 45 -12.32 -5.82 17.88
C LEU A 45 -12.69 -6.18 16.44
N ARG A 46 -13.95 -5.91 16.07
CA ARG A 46 -14.38 -5.96 14.67
C ARG A 46 -14.22 -4.59 14.04
N SER A 47 -13.47 -4.53 12.94
CA SER A 47 -13.22 -3.30 12.18
C SER A 47 -13.80 -3.45 10.78
N ARG A 48 -14.76 -2.61 10.43
CA ARG A 48 -15.40 -2.62 9.12
C ARG A 48 -15.37 -1.23 8.50
N PHE A 49 -14.93 -1.16 7.26
CA PHE A 49 -14.98 0.08 6.48
C PHE A 49 -16.38 0.35 5.93
N ASP A 50 -16.83 1.56 6.06
CA ASP A 50 -18.08 2.05 5.50
C ASP A 50 -17.76 2.93 4.27
N ASP A 51 -17.99 2.36 3.09
CA ASP A 51 -17.71 3.02 1.81
C ASP A 51 -18.57 4.27 1.57
N SER A 52 -19.69 4.41 2.26
CA SER A 52 -20.59 5.55 2.10
C SER A 52 -20.12 6.79 2.84
N THR A 53 -19.34 6.61 3.90
CA THR A 53 -18.88 7.70 4.77
C THR A 53 -17.35 7.84 4.83
N ASP A 54 -16.60 6.95 4.16
CA ASP A 54 -15.14 6.82 4.24
C ASP A 54 -14.61 6.69 5.69
N THR A 55 -15.37 5.98 6.55
CA THR A 55 -15.02 5.80 7.96
C THR A 55 -14.98 4.34 8.35
N TRP A 56 -14.28 4.07 9.43
CA TRP A 56 -14.24 2.76 10.05
C TRP A 56 -15.27 2.66 11.18
N LEU A 57 -16.06 1.59 11.17
CA LEU A 57 -16.88 1.17 12.28
C LEU A 57 -16.10 0.14 13.09
N LEU A 58 -15.81 0.46 14.32
CA LEU A 58 -15.10 -0.39 15.28
C LEU A 58 -16.11 -0.88 16.30
N THR A 59 -16.23 -2.19 16.49
CA THR A 59 -17.16 -2.79 17.45
C THR A 59 -16.39 -3.69 18.40
N THR A 60 -16.47 -3.41 19.69
CA THR A 60 -15.86 -4.22 20.75
C THR A 60 -16.63 -5.51 20.97
N ALA A 61 -16.03 -6.49 21.67
CA ALA A 61 -16.73 -7.73 22.09
C ALA A 61 -17.96 -7.43 22.94
N GLY A 62 -17.99 -6.32 23.67
CA GLY A 62 -19.14 -5.84 24.44
C GLY A 62 -20.27 -5.22 23.61
N GLY A 63 -20.08 -5.09 22.29
CA GLY A 63 -21.07 -4.50 21.39
C GLY A 63 -21.03 -2.98 21.32
N GLU A 64 -20.08 -2.32 21.99
CA GLU A 64 -19.90 -0.89 21.89
C GLU A 64 -19.33 -0.52 20.53
N GLY A 65 -19.98 0.42 19.83
CA GLY A 65 -19.60 0.92 18.52
C GLY A 65 -18.88 2.26 18.61
N LEU A 66 -17.82 2.40 17.80
CA LEU A 66 -17.08 3.66 17.64
C LEU A 66 -16.82 3.88 16.16
N ARG A 67 -17.00 5.10 15.70
CA ARG A 67 -16.71 5.48 14.32
C ARG A 67 -15.47 6.36 14.23
N ALA A 68 -14.51 5.99 13.38
CA ALA A 68 -13.26 6.73 13.19
C ALA A 68 -12.99 7.02 11.71
N ARG A 69 -12.42 8.18 11.40
CA ARG A 69 -11.95 8.53 10.04
C ARG A 69 -10.74 7.68 9.64
N ALA A 70 -9.85 7.43 10.58
CA ALA A 70 -8.68 6.58 10.35
C ALA A 70 -8.45 5.65 11.56
N VAL A 71 -7.86 4.48 11.29
CA VAL A 71 -7.47 3.51 12.31
C VAL A 71 -5.98 3.27 12.24
N ILE A 72 -5.33 3.24 13.39
CA ILE A 72 -3.92 2.86 13.54
C ILE A 72 -3.87 1.60 14.42
N ALA A 73 -3.60 0.46 13.80
CA ALA A 73 -3.43 -0.80 14.50
C ALA A 73 -2.01 -0.91 15.06
N ALA A 74 -1.88 -0.69 16.37
CA ALA A 74 -0.62 -0.66 17.11
C ALA A 74 -0.43 -1.89 18.02
N GLY A 75 -1.21 -2.92 17.81
CA GLY A 75 -1.14 -4.19 18.53
C GLY A 75 -0.67 -5.33 17.66
N ARG A 76 -1.08 -6.55 18.02
CA ARG A 76 -0.81 -7.75 17.22
C ARG A 76 -1.53 -7.65 15.88
N PRO A 77 -0.81 -7.70 14.75
CA PRO A 77 -1.45 -7.61 13.44
C PRO A 77 -2.22 -8.91 13.10
N PRO A 78 -3.16 -8.86 12.14
CA PRO A 78 -3.90 -10.04 11.69
C PRO A 78 -3.07 -10.99 10.83
N PHE A 79 -1.79 -10.76 10.69
CA PHE A 79 -0.86 -11.56 9.92
C PHE A 79 0.33 -11.99 10.77
N VAL A 80 0.90 -13.15 10.44
CA VAL A 80 2.04 -13.77 11.13
C VAL A 80 3.21 -13.97 10.16
N PRO A 81 4.47 -14.04 10.65
CA PRO A 81 5.61 -14.39 9.83
C PRO A 81 5.37 -15.69 9.05
N TRP A 82 5.57 -15.65 7.75
CA TRP A 82 5.38 -16.81 6.88
C TRP A 82 6.69 -17.52 6.61
N LEU A 83 6.72 -18.80 6.93
CA LEU A 83 7.83 -19.70 6.59
C LEU A 83 7.39 -20.60 5.43
N PRO A 84 8.03 -20.49 4.25
CA PRO A 84 7.66 -21.29 3.10
C PRO A 84 7.92 -22.77 3.34
N ASP A 85 7.12 -23.60 2.69
CA ASP A 85 7.33 -25.05 2.70
C ASP A 85 8.49 -25.40 1.75
N ILE A 86 9.69 -25.49 2.33
CA ILE A 86 10.92 -25.89 1.63
C ILE A 86 11.31 -27.25 2.15
N ALA A 87 11.51 -28.21 1.24
CA ALA A 87 11.90 -29.57 1.59
C ALA A 87 13.13 -29.59 2.52
N GLY A 88 13.07 -30.33 3.61
CA GLY A 88 14.15 -30.47 4.60
C GLY A 88 14.35 -29.27 5.52
N ARG A 89 13.44 -28.27 5.51
CA ARG A 89 13.56 -27.07 6.37
C ARG A 89 13.72 -27.42 7.84
N ASP A 90 12.96 -28.39 8.31
CA ASP A 90 12.90 -28.77 9.72
C ASP A 90 14.06 -29.70 10.12
N ASP A 91 14.85 -30.20 9.15
CA ASP A 91 16.04 -31.01 9.39
C ASP A 91 17.30 -30.18 9.66
N PHE A 92 17.23 -28.84 9.46
CA PHE A 92 18.37 -27.97 9.63
C PHE A 92 18.79 -27.88 11.10
N LEU A 93 20.04 -28.17 11.39
CA LEU A 93 20.58 -28.18 12.77
C LEU A 93 21.10 -26.81 13.23
N GLY A 94 21.23 -25.85 12.34
CA GLY A 94 21.63 -24.48 12.68
C GLY A 94 20.49 -23.63 13.19
N GLU A 95 20.77 -22.36 13.45
CA GLU A 95 19.74 -21.40 13.86
C GLU A 95 18.86 -21.02 12.67
N SER A 96 17.52 -21.09 12.84
CA SER A 96 16.56 -20.84 11.77
C SER A 96 15.38 -20.05 12.31
N PHE A 97 15.14 -18.84 11.78
CA PHE A 97 14.05 -17.96 12.24
C PHE A 97 13.65 -16.95 11.18
N HIS A 98 12.46 -16.37 11.36
CA HIS A 98 11.99 -15.27 10.50
C HIS A 98 12.54 -13.93 10.98
N ALA A 99 12.93 -13.04 10.04
CA ALA A 99 13.52 -11.75 10.35
C ALA A 99 12.61 -10.83 11.20
N ALA A 100 11.28 -10.94 11.04
CA ALA A 100 10.31 -10.20 11.86
C ALA A 100 10.16 -10.77 13.29
N ALA A 101 10.65 -11.99 13.52
CA ALA A 101 10.72 -12.62 14.83
C ALA A 101 12.19 -12.93 15.15
N TRP A 102 13.00 -11.89 15.17
CA TRP A 102 14.44 -12.00 15.39
C TRP A 102 14.74 -12.75 16.69
N ALA A 103 15.53 -13.81 16.58
CA ALA A 103 15.84 -14.66 17.73
C ALA A 103 16.58 -13.87 18.81
N PRO A 104 16.07 -13.83 20.05
CA PRO A 104 16.75 -13.18 21.16
C PRO A 104 18.14 -13.79 21.36
N GLY A 105 19.16 -12.93 21.38
CA GLY A 105 20.54 -13.40 21.58
C GLY A 105 21.25 -13.92 20.34
N PHE A 106 20.62 -13.96 19.17
CA PHE A 106 21.31 -14.33 17.93
C PHE A 106 22.45 -13.37 17.63
N ASP A 107 23.67 -13.91 17.63
CA ASP A 107 24.89 -13.21 17.21
C ASP A 107 25.38 -13.75 15.86
N PRO A 108 25.37 -12.92 14.80
CA PRO A 108 25.87 -13.30 13.49
C PRO A 108 27.40 -13.37 13.40
N SER A 109 28.15 -12.98 14.43
CA SER A 109 29.60 -12.87 14.38
C SER A 109 30.26 -14.19 14.00
N GLY A 110 31.04 -14.14 12.92
CA GLY A 110 31.76 -15.32 12.40
C GLY A 110 30.91 -16.40 11.74
N LYS A 111 29.57 -16.23 11.70
CA LYS A 111 28.64 -17.20 11.09
C LYS A 111 28.48 -16.99 9.58
N ARG A 112 28.25 -18.07 8.86
CA ARG A 112 27.77 -18.05 7.47
C ARG A 112 26.25 -17.98 7.51
N VAL A 113 25.69 -16.86 7.07
CA VAL A 113 24.26 -16.61 7.16
C VAL A 113 23.61 -16.69 5.79
N ALA A 114 22.57 -17.51 5.66
CA ALA A 114 21.66 -17.48 4.52
C ALA A 114 20.47 -16.56 4.82
N VAL A 115 20.10 -15.71 3.87
CA VAL A 115 18.88 -14.91 3.92
C VAL A 115 17.97 -15.35 2.79
N VAL A 116 16.79 -15.86 3.13
CA VAL A 116 15.82 -16.38 2.17
C VAL A 116 14.72 -15.33 1.94
N GLY A 117 14.57 -14.84 0.71
CA GLY A 117 13.55 -13.89 0.30
C GLY A 117 13.94 -12.42 0.42
N CYS A 118 14.35 -11.95 1.58
CA CYS A 118 14.78 -10.58 1.86
C CYS A 118 13.65 -9.53 1.77
N ASP A 119 12.64 -9.67 2.61
CA ASP A 119 11.58 -8.69 2.85
C ASP A 119 12.09 -7.44 3.60
N ALA A 120 11.18 -6.53 3.98
CA ALA A 120 11.54 -5.31 4.69
C ALA A 120 12.13 -5.59 6.09
N ALA A 121 11.69 -6.65 6.77
CA ALA A 121 12.23 -7.05 8.06
C ALA A 121 13.66 -7.57 7.94
N ALA A 122 13.93 -8.45 6.97
CA ALA A 122 15.27 -8.91 6.67
C ALA A 122 16.18 -7.76 6.21
N GLY A 123 15.66 -6.87 5.35
CA GLY A 123 16.36 -5.68 4.88
C GLY A 123 16.82 -4.75 6.01
N HIS A 124 16.03 -4.64 7.08
CA HIS A 124 16.38 -3.88 8.30
C HIS A 124 17.64 -4.46 8.97
N HIS A 125 17.79 -5.79 9.00
CA HIS A 125 18.91 -6.46 9.63
C HIS A 125 20.13 -6.66 8.73
N MET A 126 20.00 -6.45 7.41
CA MET A 126 21.06 -6.72 6.44
C MET A 126 22.37 -6.02 6.77
N ARG A 127 22.32 -4.75 7.19
CA ARG A 127 23.53 -4.01 7.55
C ARG A 127 24.29 -4.71 8.68
N ARG A 128 23.60 -5.07 9.77
CA ARG A 128 24.19 -5.79 10.91
C ARG A 128 24.79 -7.14 10.47
N LEU A 129 24.06 -7.87 9.61
CA LEU A 129 24.53 -9.15 9.09
C LEU A 129 25.81 -8.99 8.27
N ILE A 130 25.87 -8.02 7.36
CA ILE A 130 27.03 -7.76 6.50
C ILE A 130 28.25 -7.35 7.33
N GLU A 131 28.07 -6.55 8.37
CA GLU A 131 29.15 -6.05 9.22
C GLU A 131 29.72 -7.15 10.14
N ALA A 132 28.91 -8.08 10.63
CA ALA A 132 29.30 -9.04 11.66
C ALA A 132 29.54 -10.48 11.14
N ALA A 133 28.74 -10.96 10.18
CA ALA A 133 28.82 -12.34 9.71
C ALA A 133 30.11 -12.60 8.91
N ALA A 134 30.56 -13.86 8.92
CA ALA A 134 31.67 -14.32 8.08
C ALA A 134 31.31 -14.22 6.59
N SER A 135 30.05 -14.57 6.25
CA SER A 135 29.48 -14.39 4.91
C SER A 135 27.97 -14.29 4.97
N VAL A 136 27.39 -13.53 4.02
CA VAL A 136 25.93 -13.44 3.83
C VAL A 136 25.60 -13.85 2.42
N THR A 137 24.74 -14.87 2.27
CA THR A 137 24.24 -15.32 0.98
C THR A 137 22.73 -15.11 0.94
N VAL A 138 22.25 -14.33 -0.04
CA VAL A 138 20.82 -14.08 -0.26
C VAL A 138 20.30 -15.03 -1.33
N PHE A 139 19.26 -15.75 -0.98
CA PHE A 139 18.52 -16.64 -1.88
C PHE A 139 17.20 -15.98 -2.24
N ALA A 140 17.00 -15.68 -3.52
CA ALA A 140 15.72 -15.18 -3.98
C ALA A 140 14.62 -16.23 -3.74
N HIS A 141 13.51 -15.79 -3.15
CA HIS A 141 12.30 -16.59 -2.94
C HIS A 141 11.09 -15.79 -3.40
N GLY A 142 10.24 -16.40 -4.22
CA GLY A 142 9.03 -15.74 -4.73
C GLY A 142 8.12 -15.21 -3.61
N PRO A 143 7.43 -14.08 -3.86
CA PRO A 143 7.37 -13.29 -5.09
C PRO A 143 8.57 -12.34 -5.29
N ARG A 144 9.51 -12.26 -4.34
CA ARG A 144 10.61 -11.29 -4.32
C ARG A 144 11.72 -11.65 -5.29
N ARG A 145 12.19 -10.64 -6.00
CA ARG A 145 13.31 -10.74 -6.94
C ARG A 145 14.40 -9.77 -6.52
N VAL A 146 15.64 -10.24 -6.56
CA VAL A 146 16.79 -9.36 -6.40
C VAL A 146 16.95 -8.57 -7.70
N VAL A 147 16.56 -7.30 -7.67
CA VAL A 147 16.81 -6.38 -8.77
C VAL A 147 18.20 -5.80 -8.56
N THR A 148 19.17 -6.31 -9.30
CA THR A 148 20.45 -5.64 -9.44
C THR A 148 20.16 -4.35 -10.20
N GLU A 149 20.32 -3.19 -9.55
CA GLU A 149 20.26 -1.92 -10.26
C GLU A 149 21.36 -1.95 -11.35
N ILE A 150 20.94 -2.17 -12.59
CA ILE A 150 21.80 -1.89 -13.73
C ILE A 150 21.95 -0.37 -13.72
N PRO A 151 23.15 0.18 -13.50
CA PRO A 151 23.32 1.62 -13.52
C PRO A 151 23.05 2.08 -14.95
N LEU A 152 21.85 2.57 -15.21
CA LEU A 152 21.37 3.04 -16.52
C LEU A 152 22.22 4.15 -17.13
N TRP A 153 23.20 4.70 -16.42
CA TRP A 153 24.11 5.72 -16.89
C TRP A 153 25.47 5.62 -16.17
N SER A 154 26.17 4.51 -16.28
CA SER A 154 27.61 4.53 -16.00
C SER A 154 28.37 4.97 -17.25
N THR A 155 28.46 6.28 -17.47
CA THR A 155 29.47 6.79 -18.39
C THR A 155 30.83 6.25 -17.97
N ARG A 156 31.70 5.91 -18.94
CA ARG A 156 33.08 5.45 -18.71
C ARG A 156 33.82 6.30 -17.66
N ALA A 157 33.49 7.60 -17.55
CA ALA A 157 34.02 8.52 -16.57
C ALA A 157 33.67 8.18 -15.11
N LYS A 158 32.42 7.76 -14.80
CA LYS A 158 32.03 7.35 -13.43
C LYS A 158 32.68 6.04 -12.99
N ARG A 159 32.91 5.11 -13.92
CA ARG A 159 33.61 3.84 -13.64
C ARG A 159 35.10 4.09 -13.35
N TRP A 160 35.71 5.05 -14.06
CA TRP A 160 37.10 5.47 -13.85
C TRP A 160 37.27 6.22 -12.50
N LEU A 161 36.34 7.11 -12.14
CA LEU A 161 36.35 7.84 -10.86
C LEU A 161 36.18 6.92 -9.65
N ARG A 162 35.30 5.93 -9.74
CA ARG A 162 35.09 4.91 -8.66
C ARG A 162 36.33 4.03 -8.44
N ARG A 163 37.14 3.76 -9.46
CA ARG A 163 38.40 3.03 -9.33
C ARG A 163 39.53 3.80 -8.66
N ARG A 164 39.48 5.15 -8.71
CA ARG A 164 40.52 5.99 -8.13
C ARG A 164 40.24 6.49 -6.71
N ILE A 165 39.02 6.51 -6.24
CA ILE A 165 38.63 7.15 -4.97
C ILE A 165 38.24 6.13 -3.90
N ALA A 166 38.06 4.86 -4.23
CA ALA A 166 37.75 3.84 -3.22
C ALA A 166 39.05 3.19 -2.73
N PRO A 167 39.43 3.36 -1.45
CA PRO A 167 40.45 2.49 -0.86
C PRO A 167 39.93 1.05 -0.87
N PRO A 168 40.79 0.05 -0.97
CA PRO A 168 40.42 -1.36 -0.85
C PRO A 168 40.15 -1.65 0.63
N ALA A 169 38.99 -1.23 1.12
CA ALA A 169 38.39 -1.86 2.28
C ALA A 169 37.83 -3.19 1.76
N GLU A 170 38.23 -4.28 2.39
CA GLU A 170 37.57 -5.58 2.24
C GLU A 170 36.09 -5.43 2.56
N ARG A 171 35.31 -5.01 1.56
CA ARG A 171 33.86 -4.96 1.67
C ARG A 171 33.41 -6.41 1.68
N ARG A 172 33.06 -6.89 2.87
CA ARG A 172 32.31 -8.13 3.00
C ARG A 172 31.09 -8.01 2.07
N SER A 173 31.13 -8.74 0.96
CA SER A 173 30.15 -8.60 -0.11
C SER A 173 29.01 -9.58 0.13
N VAL A 174 27.78 -9.09 -0.02
CA VAL A 174 26.60 -9.97 -0.09
C VAL A 174 26.69 -10.79 -1.37
N THR A 175 26.63 -12.09 -1.24
CA THR A 175 26.52 -13.00 -2.38
C THR A 175 25.05 -13.24 -2.66
N VAL A 176 24.61 -13.06 -3.90
CA VAL A 176 23.27 -13.44 -4.34
C VAL A 176 23.36 -14.79 -5.04
N ALA A 177 22.58 -15.79 -4.56
CA ALA A 177 22.54 -17.10 -5.20
C ALA A 177 21.86 -16.98 -6.57
N GLY A 178 22.50 -17.48 -7.61
CA GLY A 178 22.00 -17.43 -9.00
C GLY A 178 20.91 -18.46 -9.30
N SER A 179 20.72 -19.47 -8.45
CA SER A 179 19.75 -20.55 -8.61
C SER A 179 18.77 -20.60 -7.46
N ALA A 180 17.54 -21.03 -7.71
CA ALA A 180 16.50 -21.18 -6.70
C ALA A 180 16.84 -22.31 -5.72
N ILE A 181 16.32 -22.20 -4.51
CA ILE A 181 16.44 -23.24 -3.48
C ILE A 181 15.68 -24.49 -3.97
N GLU A 182 16.33 -25.65 -3.85
CA GLU A 182 15.75 -26.96 -4.03
C GLU A 182 15.32 -27.54 -2.68
N SER A 183 16.24 -27.53 -1.72
CA SER A 183 16.00 -28.05 -0.37
C SER A 183 16.92 -27.39 0.65
N VAL A 184 16.52 -27.46 1.89
CA VAL A 184 17.39 -27.24 3.06
C VAL A 184 17.96 -28.59 3.45
N THR A 185 19.24 -28.60 3.82
CA THR A 185 19.94 -29.81 4.31
C THR A 185 20.27 -29.62 5.78
N VAL A 186 20.71 -30.68 6.42
CA VAL A 186 21.16 -30.70 7.85
C VAL A 186 22.18 -29.57 8.14
N SER A 187 23.00 -29.19 7.17
CA SER A 187 24.10 -28.21 7.34
C SER A 187 24.04 -27.01 6.38
N GLY A 188 22.96 -26.84 5.60
CA GLY A 188 22.94 -25.77 4.63
C GLY A 188 21.74 -25.74 3.68
N ILE A 189 21.97 -25.17 2.51
CA ILE A 189 20.96 -25.00 1.46
C ILE A 189 21.49 -25.60 0.15
N ARG A 190 20.69 -26.46 -0.48
CA ARG A 190 20.92 -26.99 -1.83
C ARG A 190 20.07 -26.19 -2.81
N THR A 191 20.69 -25.79 -3.90
CA THR A 191 20.04 -25.08 -5.01
C THR A 191 19.81 -26.02 -6.20
N ARG A 192 18.86 -25.68 -7.08
CA ARG A 192 18.43 -26.50 -8.23
C ARG A 192 19.54 -26.80 -9.25
N ASP A 193 20.61 -26.04 -9.25
CA ASP A 193 21.84 -26.32 -10.04
C ASP A 193 22.76 -27.37 -9.39
N GLY A 194 22.30 -27.97 -8.29
CA GLY A 194 23.05 -28.99 -7.52
C GLY A 194 24.08 -28.42 -6.56
N ALA A 195 24.29 -27.12 -6.49
CA ALA A 195 25.23 -26.50 -5.57
C ALA A 195 24.73 -26.60 -4.12
N GLU A 196 25.56 -27.04 -3.20
CA GLU A 196 25.29 -27.04 -1.78
C GLU A 196 26.13 -25.97 -1.07
N ARG A 197 25.47 -25.15 -0.27
CA ARG A 197 26.12 -24.08 0.50
C ARG A 197 25.92 -24.33 1.98
N ARG A 198 27.01 -24.60 2.67
CA ARG A 198 26.99 -24.73 4.13
C ARG A 198 26.72 -23.38 4.76
N VAL A 199 25.79 -23.34 5.69
CA VAL A 199 25.43 -22.15 6.47
C VAL A 199 25.24 -22.52 7.94
N ASP A 200 25.47 -21.57 8.82
CA ASP A 200 25.34 -21.75 10.27
C ASP A 200 24.00 -21.20 10.77
N ALA A 201 23.38 -20.31 10.00
CA ALA A 201 22.06 -19.78 10.29
C ALA A 201 21.28 -19.47 9.00
N ILE A 202 19.93 -19.61 9.09
CA ILE A 202 18.97 -19.24 8.04
C ILE A 202 18.01 -18.18 8.60
N VAL A 203 18.00 -17.00 7.96
CA VAL A 203 17.09 -15.90 8.28
C VAL A 203 16.06 -15.81 7.16
N TYR A 204 14.80 -16.06 7.47
CA TYR A 204 13.70 -15.93 6.51
C TYR A 204 13.20 -14.48 6.46
N GLY A 205 13.26 -13.87 5.32
CA GLY A 205 12.63 -12.60 4.97
C GLY A 205 11.56 -12.82 3.91
N THR A 206 10.64 -13.70 4.21
CA THR A 206 9.67 -14.24 3.25
C THR A 206 8.29 -13.60 3.35
N GLY A 207 8.14 -12.57 4.21
CA GLY A 207 6.88 -11.86 4.42
C GLY A 207 5.96 -12.59 5.39
N PHE A 208 4.66 -12.41 5.20
CA PHE A 208 3.65 -12.81 6.17
C PHE A 208 2.52 -13.60 5.51
N SER A 209 1.77 -14.34 6.32
CA SER A 209 0.50 -14.97 5.96
C SER A 209 -0.60 -14.55 6.93
N VAL A 210 -1.85 -14.61 6.49
CA VAL A 210 -3.02 -14.43 7.35
C VAL A 210 -3.55 -15.83 7.72
N PRO A 211 -3.52 -16.21 9.01
CA PRO A 211 -3.93 -17.54 9.45
C PRO A 211 -5.41 -17.84 9.20
N ASP A 212 -5.75 -19.14 9.13
CA ASP A 212 -7.11 -19.67 8.96
C ASP A 212 -7.96 -19.67 10.25
N GLU A 213 -7.74 -18.71 11.14
CA GLU A 213 -8.54 -18.65 12.37
C GLU A 213 -9.94 -18.04 12.13
N PRO A 214 -10.94 -18.30 13.03
CA PRO A 214 -12.33 -17.82 12.89
C PRO A 214 -12.50 -16.30 12.81
N GLY A 215 -11.41 -15.55 12.81
CA GLY A 215 -11.37 -14.10 12.81
C GLY A 215 -11.48 -13.41 11.44
N ASP A 216 -11.81 -14.12 10.35
CA ASP A 216 -11.95 -13.53 9.00
C ASP A 216 -12.93 -12.35 8.93
N ALA A 217 -13.84 -12.24 9.91
CA ALA A 217 -14.80 -11.15 10.04
C ALA A 217 -14.30 -9.99 10.91
N THR A 218 -13.08 -10.05 11.45
CA THR A 218 -12.57 -9.02 12.39
C THR A 218 -12.08 -7.77 11.65
N LEU A 219 -11.51 -7.92 10.45
CA LEU A 219 -11.03 -6.80 9.63
C LEU A 219 -11.57 -6.90 8.22
N VAL A 220 -12.54 -6.03 7.91
CA VAL A 220 -13.24 -5.98 6.62
C VAL A 220 -13.06 -4.60 6.00
N GLY A 221 -12.40 -4.53 4.87
CA GLY A 221 -12.09 -3.32 4.12
C GLY A 221 -13.20 -2.86 3.18
N ALA A 222 -12.82 -2.03 2.23
CA ALA A 222 -13.69 -1.46 1.22
C ALA A 222 -14.39 -2.55 0.38
N GLY A 223 -15.66 -2.30 0.02
CA GLY A 223 -16.46 -3.28 -0.70
C GLY A 223 -16.72 -4.58 0.05
N GLY A 224 -16.55 -4.58 1.37
CA GLY A 224 -16.71 -5.78 2.20
C GLY A 224 -15.59 -6.80 2.04
N LEU A 225 -14.39 -6.38 1.65
CA LEU A 225 -13.22 -7.23 1.42
C LEU A 225 -12.60 -7.71 2.76
N PRO A 226 -12.66 -9.00 3.11
CA PRO A 226 -11.93 -9.52 4.27
C PRO A 226 -10.42 -9.44 4.06
N ILE A 227 -9.64 -9.20 5.13
CA ILE A 227 -8.17 -9.08 5.05
C ILE A 227 -7.53 -10.32 4.41
N ARG A 228 -8.04 -11.50 4.70
CA ARG A 228 -7.56 -12.74 4.14
C ARG A 228 -7.67 -12.84 2.61
N ARG A 229 -8.76 -12.31 2.04
CA ARG A 229 -8.93 -12.26 0.57
C ARG A 229 -8.03 -11.24 -0.11
N ALA A 230 -7.60 -10.22 0.62
CA ALA A 230 -6.65 -9.23 0.14
C ALA A 230 -5.19 -9.70 0.25
N TRP A 231 -4.96 -10.84 0.91
CA TRP A 231 -3.63 -11.31 1.27
C TRP A 231 -3.27 -12.61 0.54
N HIS A 232 -2.03 -12.72 0.13
CA HIS A 232 -1.42 -13.98 -0.30
C HIS A 232 -0.14 -14.24 0.52
N ASP A 233 0.23 -15.49 0.67
CA ASP A 233 1.43 -15.87 1.41
C ASP A 233 2.68 -15.18 0.87
N GLY A 234 3.51 -14.70 1.78
CA GLY A 234 4.70 -13.94 1.45
C GLY A 234 4.48 -12.45 1.23
N MET A 235 3.24 -11.97 1.27
CA MET A 235 2.94 -10.53 1.20
C MET A 235 3.37 -9.81 2.49
N GLU A 236 3.69 -8.54 2.36
CA GLU A 236 3.89 -7.62 3.48
C GLU A 236 3.12 -6.31 3.24
N PRO A 237 2.67 -5.61 4.30
CA PRO A 237 2.07 -4.29 4.14
C PRO A 237 3.08 -3.33 3.52
N PHE A 238 2.60 -2.45 2.67
CA PHE A 238 3.44 -1.41 2.07
C PHE A 238 4.10 -0.57 3.17
N TYR A 239 5.42 -0.58 3.23
CA TYR A 239 6.21 0.04 4.31
C TYR A 239 5.84 -0.41 5.74
N GLY A 240 5.21 -1.57 5.89
CA GLY A 240 4.67 -2.03 7.15
C GLY A 240 3.46 -1.24 7.63
N VAL A 241 2.88 -0.35 6.80
CA VAL A 241 1.80 0.55 7.22
C VAL A 241 0.48 0.37 6.48
N ALA A 242 0.45 -0.07 5.23
CA ALA A 242 -0.80 -0.07 4.46
C ALA A 242 -1.00 -1.31 3.60
N VAL A 243 -2.24 -1.71 3.44
CA VAL A 243 -2.67 -2.83 2.59
C VAL A 243 -3.76 -2.34 1.64
N ARG A 244 -3.70 -2.76 0.37
CA ARG A 244 -4.71 -2.44 -0.64
C ARG A 244 -6.07 -3.03 -0.25
N GLY A 245 -7.14 -2.24 -0.42
CA GLY A 245 -8.49 -2.60 -0.02
C GLY A 245 -8.85 -2.18 1.41
N PHE A 246 -7.90 -1.59 2.15
CA PHE A 246 -8.09 -1.11 3.52
C PHE A 246 -7.75 0.37 3.62
N PRO A 247 -8.56 1.25 3.01
CA PRO A 247 -8.31 2.68 3.06
C PRO A 247 -8.35 3.20 4.49
N ASN A 248 -7.54 4.21 4.80
CA ASN A 248 -7.47 4.85 6.13
C ASN A 248 -7.11 3.89 7.30
N TYR A 249 -6.69 2.65 7.01
CA TYR A 249 -6.26 1.68 8.02
C TYR A 249 -4.75 1.49 7.95
N PHE A 250 -4.08 1.84 9.03
CA PHE A 250 -2.63 1.80 9.11
C PHE A 250 -2.17 0.80 10.14
N PHE A 251 -1.14 0.05 9.82
CA PHE A 251 -0.44 -0.83 10.75
C PHE A 251 0.78 -0.10 11.32
N LEU A 252 0.96 -0.16 12.61
CA LEU A 252 2.16 0.30 13.29
C LEU A 252 2.91 -0.93 13.81
N THR A 253 3.52 -1.67 12.88
CA THR A 253 4.16 -2.96 13.17
C THR A 253 5.58 -3.02 12.60
N GLY A 254 6.43 -3.88 13.19
CA GLY A 254 7.79 -4.16 12.73
C GLY A 254 8.88 -3.30 13.41
N PRO A 255 10.13 -3.40 12.95
CA PRO A 255 11.30 -3.02 13.75
C PRO A 255 11.53 -1.50 13.89
N ASP A 256 10.91 -0.66 13.07
CA ASP A 256 11.10 0.81 13.11
C ASP A 256 9.76 1.53 13.26
N ALA A 257 9.22 1.49 14.48
CA ALA A 257 7.92 2.10 14.82
C ALA A 257 7.93 3.63 14.60
N GLU A 258 9.04 4.31 14.87
CA GLU A 258 9.16 5.76 14.70
C GLU A 258 9.06 6.18 13.24
N ALA A 259 9.79 5.51 12.33
CA ALA A 259 9.73 5.81 10.92
C ALA A 259 8.32 5.56 10.35
N ARG A 260 7.66 4.47 10.80
CA ARG A 260 6.28 4.17 10.41
C ARG A 260 5.29 5.20 10.92
N ALA A 261 5.40 5.60 12.19
CA ALA A 261 4.53 6.64 12.74
C ALA A 261 4.69 7.98 12.00
N ARG A 262 5.92 8.37 11.65
CA ARG A 262 6.15 9.56 10.81
C ARG A 262 5.51 9.44 9.44
N TYR A 263 5.55 8.25 8.82
CA TYR A 263 4.95 8.02 7.53
C TYR A 263 3.42 8.02 7.60
N ILE A 264 2.83 7.42 8.64
CA ILE A 264 1.38 7.49 8.92
C ILE A 264 0.95 8.95 9.13
N ALA A 265 1.70 9.71 9.93
CA ALA A 265 1.43 11.12 10.15
C ALA A 265 1.48 11.93 8.84
N GLU A 266 2.39 11.60 7.90
CA GLU A 266 2.40 12.23 6.59
C GLU A 266 1.17 11.83 5.76
N CYS A 267 0.73 10.56 5.80
CA CYS A 267 -0.51 10.14 5.16
C CYS A 267 -1.71 10.97 5.67
N LEU A 268 -1.86 11.11 6.98
CA LEU A 268 -2.93 11.90 7.58
C LEU A 268 -2.85 13.39 7.21
N ARG A 269 -1.65 13.98 7.23
CA ARG A 269 -1.43 15.36 6.80
C ARG A 269 -1.76 15.58 5.32
N VAL A 270 -1.46 14.60 4.47
CA VAL A 270 -1.82 14.68 3.04
C VAL A 270 -3.34 14.63 2.89
N MET A 271 -4.05 13.75 3.60
CA MET A 271 -5.51 13.73 3.63
C MET A 271 -6.10 15.07 4.04
N ASP A 272 -5.55 15.70 5.08
CA ASP A 272 -6.03 17.00 5.58
C ASP A 272 -5.81 18.12 4.57
N ARG A 273 -4.60 18.20 4.00
CA ARG A 273 -4.27 19.23 2.97
C ARG A 273 -5.11 19.10 1.71
N THR A 274 -5.51 17.89 1.35
CA THR A 274 -6.30 17.64 0.13
C THR A 274 -7.79 17.52 0.41
N ALA A 275 -8.22 17.69 1.65
CA ALA A 275 -9.59 17.46 2.11
C ALA A 275 -10.14 16.09 1.68
N SER A 276 -9.26 15.07 1.58
CA SER A 276 -9.64 13.72 1.15
C SER A 276 -10.22 12.94 2.31
N GLY A 277 -11.35 12.27 2.10
CA GLY A 277 -11.96 11.33 3.05
C GLY A 277 -11.20 9.99 3.09
N ARG A 278 -10.57 9.62 1.98
CA ARG A 278 -9.96 8.30 1.76
C ARG A 278 -8.52 8.43 1.28
N ILE A 279 -7.64 7.62 1.85
CA ILE A 279 -6.29 7.37 1.37
C ILE A 279 -6.05 5.86 1.30
N GLU A 280 -5.54 5.39 0.18
CA GLU A 280 -5.33 3.96 -0.05
C GLU A 280 -4.05 3.73 -0.84
N VAL A 281 -3.26 2.73 -0.47
CA VAL A 281 -2.05 2.39 -1.21
C VAL A 281 -2.39 1.90 -2.62
N ARG A 282 -1.67 2.39 -3.64
CA ARG A 282 -1.85 1.97 -5.03
C ARG A 282 -1.51 0.50 -5.21
N ALA A 283 -2.29 -0.20 -6.02
CA ALA A 283 -2.01 -1.60 -6.35
C ALA A 283 -0.60 -1.80 -6.95
N SER A 284 -0.17 -0.87 -7.82
CA SER A 284 1.16 -0.89 -8.42
C SER A 284 2.26 -0.69 -7.39
N SER A 285 2.08 0.24 -6.44
CA SER A 285 3.05 0.52 -5.37
C SER A 285 3.21 -0.67 -4.44
N LEU A 286 2.10 -1.27 -3.99
CA LEU A 286 2.13 -2.45 -3.14
C LEU A 286 2.76 -3.65 -3.85
N ARG A 287 2.43 -3.88 -5.14
CA ARG A 287 3.00 -4.96 -5.94
C ARG A 287 4.52 -4.80 -6.10
N VAL A 288 4.99 -3.64 -6.56
CA VAL A 288 6.44 -3.37 -6.72
C VAL A 288 7.16 -3.51 -5.38
N PHE A 289 6.53 -3.04 -4.30
CA PHE A 289 7.07 -3.19 -2.96
C PHE A 289 7.25 -4.68 -2.58
N ASN A 290 6.28 -5.54 -2.87
CA ASN A 290 6.33 -6.97 -2.55
C ASN A 290 7.21 -7.80 -3.49
N GLU A 291 7.43 -7.36 -4.72
CA GLU A 291 8.28 -8.07 -5.70
C GLU A 291 9.77 -7.75 -5.55
N ARG A 292 10.15 -6.77 -4.74
CA ARG A 292 11.54 -6.34 -4.57
C ARG A 292 12.18 -6.94 -3.32
N ALA A 293 13.31 -7.63 -3.48
CA ALA A 293 14.17 -8.02 -2.36
C ALA A 293 14.96 -6.78 -1.85
N ARG A 294 15.03 -6.60 -0.53
CA ARG A 294 15.66 -5.43 0.10
C ARG A 294 16.99 -5.80 0.72
N LEU A 295 18.07 -5.47 0.00
CA LEU A 295 19.43 -5.66 0.50
C LEU A 295 19.90 -4.52 1.42
N THR A 296 19.15 -3.45 1.48
CA THR A 296 19.38 -2.27 2.34
C THR A 296 18.03 -1.75 2.82
N PRO A 297 17.97 -1.07 3.98
CA PRO A 297 16.76 -0.39 4.40
C PRO A 297 16.27 0.58 3.33
N ASP A 298 14.99 0.46 2.95
CA ASP A 298 14.37 1.33 1.96
C ASP A 298 14.02 2.69 2.58
N GLN A 299 14.12 3.74 1.78
CA GLN A 299 13.51 5.02 2.11
C GLN A 299 12.05 5.04 1.67
N ALA A 300 11.18 5.56 2.54
CA ALA A 300 9.77 5.70 2.21
C ALA A 300 9.58 6.65 1.02
N PRO A 301 8.84 6.26 -0.02
CA PRO A 301 8.53 7.16 -1.12
C PRO A 301 7.55 8.24 -0.65
N PRO A 302 7.49 9.40 -1.35
CA PRO A 302 6.48 10.40 -1.07
C PRO A 302 5.07 9.80 -1.11
N VAL A 303 4.22 10.13 -0.13
CA VAL A 303 2.85 9.59 -0.01
C VAL A 303 2.06 9.81 -1.31
N ALA A 304 2.13 11.01 -1.89
CA ALA A 304 1.42 11.36 -3.12
C ALA A 304 1.77 10.46 -4.32
N SER A 305 2.96 9.85 -4.34
CA SER A 305 3.38 8.93 -5.41
C SER A 305 2.93 7.49 -5.19
N ALA A 306 2.67 7.10 -3.93
CA ALA A 306 2.40 5.73 -3.53
C ALA A 306 0.94 5.46 -3.20
N PHE A 307 0.16 6.50 -2.92
CA PHE A 307 -1.24 6.39 -2.49
C PHE A 307 -2.18 7.09 -3.46
N ASP A 308 -3.38 6.56 -3.55
CA ASP A 308 -4.54 7.21 -4.15
C ASP A 308 -5.30 7.95 -3.05
N LEU A 309 -5.73 9.16 -3.37
CA LEU A 309 -6.53 10.02 -2.52
C LEU A 309 -7.89 10.19 -3.17
N SER A 310 -8.95 9.94 -2.44
CA SER A 310 -10.31 10.15 -2.91
C SER A 310 -11.22 10.52 -1.75
N SER A 311 -12.39 10.98 -2.06
CA SER A 311 -13.51 11.08 -1.12
C SER A 311 -14.64 10.28 -1.73
N ALA A 312 -15.21 9.32 -0.98
CA ALA A 312 -16.62 9.11 -1.08
C ALA A 312 -17.25 10.31 -0.35
N ALA A 313 -17.16 11.49 -0.95
CA ALA A 313 -18.09 12.51 -0.51
C ALA A 313 -19.47 11.83 -0.52
N PRO A 314 -20.30 11.93 0.54
CA PRO A 314 -21.71 11.65 0.40
C PRO A 314 -22.07 12.38 -0.89
N GLU A 315 -22.86 11.74 -1.76
CA GLU A 315 -23.38 12.39 -2.95
C GLU A 315 -23.79 13.79 -2.51
N ARG A 316 -22.85 14.71 -2.63
CA ARG A 316 -23.22 16.12 -2.62
C ARG A 316 -24.06 16.21 -3.86
N ASP A 317 -25.17 16.87 -3.73
CA ASP A 317 -26.14 17.14 -4.79
C ASP A 317 -25.50 17.65 -6.11
N ASP A 318 -24.19 17.70 -6.16
CA ASP A 318 -23.31 18.19 -7.23
C ASP A 318 -22.63 17.07 -8.04
N THR A 319 -23.06 15.80 -7.92
CA THR A 319 -22.54 14.69 -8.72
C THR A 319 -23.59 14.16 -9.69
N TYR A 320 -23.14 13.77 -10.87
CA TYR A 320 -23.98 13.10 -11.87
C TYR A 320 -23.29 11.84 -12.38
N ASP A 321 -23.96 10.69 -12.35
CA ASP A 321 -23.50 9.45 -12.97
C ASP A 321 -24.64 8.90 -13.86
N GLY A 322 -24.45 8.95 -15.17
CA GLY A 322 -25.50 8.52 -16.08
C GLY A 322 -25.21 8.74 -17.57
N ALA A 323 -26.27 8.64 -18.36
CA ALA A 323 -26.20 8.85 -19.81
C ALA A 323 -26.05 10.33 -20.15
N ALA A 324 -25.21 10.64 -21.12
CA ALA A 324 -25.01 11.96 -21.67
C ALA A 324 -24.80 11.89 -23.18
N THR A 325 -24.84 13.05 -23.81
CA THR A 325 -24.50 13.21 -25.23
C THR A 325 -23.28 14.10 -25.35
N LEU A 326 -22.24 13.61 -26.02
CA LEU A 326 -21.03 14.36 -26.33
C LEU A 326 -21.09 14.82 -27.79
N GLU A 327 -21.07 16.13 -28.00
CA GLU A 327 -20.89 16.72 -29.32
C GLU A 327 -19.45 17.18 -29.47
N ILE A 328 -18.74 16.58 -30.43
CA ILE A 328 -17.33 16.85 -30.71
C ILE A 328 -17.05 16.75 -32.20
N ALA A 329 -16.28 17.67 -32.78
CA ALA A 329 -15.91 17.70 -34.20
C ALA A 329 -17.13 17.61 -35.14
N GLY A 330 -18.29 18.17 -34.73
CA GLY A 330 -19.54 18.11 -35.51
C GLY A 330 -20.28 16.78 -35.44
N GLY A 331 -19.78 15.80 -34.70
CA GLY A 331 -20.44 14.52 -34.44
C GLY A 331 -21.13 14.48 -33.08
N ILE A 332 -22.25 13.77 -32.98
CA ILE A 332 -23.03 13.59 -31.75
C ILE A 332 -22.87 12.13 -31.28
N HIS A 333 -22.33 11.93 -30.08
CA HIS A 333 -22.01 10.62 -29.55
C HIS A 333 -22.71 10.39 -28.20
N PRO A 334 -23.54 9.35 -28.07
CA PRO A 334 -24.08 8.95 -26.77
C PRO A 334 -22.96 8.33 -25.93
N VAL A 335 -22.79 8.84 -24.71
CA VAL A 335 -21.74 8.41 -23.78
C VAL A 335 -22.33 8.17 -22.40
N ARG A 336 -21.62 7.49 -21.53
CA ARG A 336 -21.85 7.50 -20.09
C ARG A 336 -20.84 8.44 -19.45
N VAL A 337 -21.24 9.19 -18.46
CA VAL A 337 -20.38 10.13 -17.74
C VAL A 337 -20.55 9.96 -16.24
N ARG A 338 -19.46 10.18 -15.52
CA ARG A 338 -19.49 10.47 -14.10
C ARG A 338 -18.85 11.83 -13.90
N LEU A 339 -19.63 12.78 -13.43
CA LEU A 339 -19.25 14.18 -13.27
C LEU A 339 -19.35 14.57 -11.80
N THR A 340 -18.47 15.45 -11.36
CA THR A 340 -18.53 16.11 -10.05
C THR A 340 -18.08 17.55 -10.22
N GLY A 341 -18.56 18.43 -9.36
CA GLY A 341 -18.18 19.84 -9.41
C GLY A 341 -18.10 20.46 -8.03
N HIS A 342 -17.56 21.65 -7.98
CA HIS A 342 -17.47 22.48 -6.79
C HIS A 342 -17.35 23.95 -7.16
N LEU A 343 -17.77 24.82 -6.26
CA LEU A 343 -17.50 26.25 -6.37
C LEU A 343 -16.03 26.48 -5.96
N ASP A 344 -15.21 26.99 -6.88
CA ASP A 344 -13.83 27.32 -6.60
C ASP A 344 -13.75 28.65 -5.81
N PRO A 345 -13.18 28.66 -4.60
CA PRO A 345 -13.11 29.88 -3.78
C PRO A 345 -12.11 30.92 -4.29
N ILE A 346 -11.24 30.55 -5.26
CA ILE A 346 -10.22 31.46 -5.80
C ILE A 346 -10.81 32.34 -6.90
N ASP A 347 -11.57 31.75 -7.84
CA ASP A 347 -12.14 32.47 -8.98
C ASP A 347 -13.65 32.72 -8.88
N GLY A 348 -14.29 32.16 -7.84
CA GLY A 348 -15.74 32.31 -7.59
C GLY A 348 -16.62 31.63 -8.65
N ARG A 349 -16.05 30.73 -9.45
CA ARG A 349 -16.76 30.00 -10.50
C ARG A 349 -17.00 28.55 -10.09
N TYR A 350 -18.05 27.99 -10.69
CA TYR A 350 -18.30 26.57 -10.53
C TYR A 350 -17.39 25.77 -11.51
N HIS A 351 -16.57 24.89 -10.98
CA HIS A 351 -15.71 23.98 -11.74
C HIS A 351 -16.27 22.58 -11.66
N TRP A 352 -16.39 21.92 -12.80
CA TRP A 352 -16.83 20.53 -12.85
C TRP A 352 -15.86 19.71 -13.71
N GLN A 353 -15.74 18.46 -13.35
CA GLN A 353 -14.86 17.51 -14.04
C GLN A 353 -15.39 16.10 -13.91
N GLY A 354 -14.86 15.17 -14.71
CA GLY A 354 -15.23 13.78 -14.59
C GLY A 354 -14.68 12.92 -15.71
N THR A 355 -15.31 11.76 -15.89
CA THR A 355 -14.85 10.72 -16.82
C THR A 355 -15.93 10.41 -17.85
N LEU A 356 -15.53 10.30 -19.12
CA LEU A 356 -16.32 9.79 -20.23
C LEU A 356 -16.04 8.29 -20.37
N PHE A 357 -17.09 7.50 -20.42
CA PHE A 357 -17.01 6.05 -20.63
C PHE A 357 -17.58 5.69 -22.01
N GLY A 358 -16.80 4.94 -22.79
CA GLY A 358 -17.30 4.24 -23.97
C GLY A 358 -17.93 2.90 -23.59
N SER A 359 -18.75 2.35 -24.48
CA SER A 359 -19.19 0.98 -24.35
C SER A 359 -18.71 0.14 -25.56
N PRO A 360 -18.59 -1.19 -25.42
CA PRO A 360 -18.20 -2.05 -26.55
C PRO A 360 -19.13 -1.90 -27.76
N SER A 361 -20.41 -1.61 -27.52
CA SER A 361 -21.41 -1.38 -28.57
C SER A 361 -21.39 0.05 -29.13
N ARG A 362 -20.76 1.00 -28.45
CA ARG A 362 -20.64 2.41 -28.82
C ARG A 362 -19.30 2.94 -28.36
N PRO A 363 -18.23 2.66 -29.10
CA PRO A 363 -16.89 3.13 -28.75
C PRO A 363 -16.84 4.65 -28.81
N LEU A 364 -15.99 5.25 -27.97
CA LEU A 364 -15.72 6.69 -28.03
C LEU A 364 -15.04 7.04 -29.38
N PRO A 365 -15.30 8.25 -29.91
CA PRO A 365 -14.63 8.71 -31.12
C PRO A 365 -13.19 9.13 -30.81
N ASP A 366 -12.31 8.17 -30.53
CA ASP A 366 -10.95 8.39 -30.01
C ASP A 366 -10.12 9.34 -30.89
N GLU A 367 -10.33 9.30 -32.20
CA GLU A 367 -9.59 10.18 -33.12
C GLU A 367 -10.07 11.64 -32.99
N ALA A 368 -11.37 11.86 -32.91
CA ALA A 368 -11.94 13.18 -32.67
C ALA A 368 -11.54 13.74 -31.29
N LEU A 369 -11.52 12.88 -30.27
CA LEU A 369 -11.10 13.22 -28.90
C LEU A 369 -9.62 13.59 -28.80
N ARG A 370 -8.75 13.02 -29.65
CA ARG A 370 -7.33 13.39 -29.73
C ARG A 370 -7.07 14.68 -30.49
N GLN A 371 -7.87 14.93 -31.54
CA GLN A 371 -7.67 16.09 -32.40
C GLN A 371 -8.33 17.35 -31.86
N THR A 372 -9.43 17.22 -31.15
CA THR A 372 -10.23 18.35 -30.66
C THR A 372 -10.34 18.30 -29.14
N ARG A 373 -9.89 19.38 -28.48
CA ARG A 373 -9.95 19.49 -27.02
C ARG A 373 -11.22 20.16 -26.49
N THR A 374 -12.07 20.65 -27.36
CA THR A 374 -13.34 21.32 -26.98
C THR A 374 -14.52 20.48 -27.46
N ALA A 375 -15.49 20.31 -26.59
CA ALA A 375 -16.71 19.56 -26.84
C ALA A 375 -17.89 20.22 -26.13
N THR A 376 -19.11 19.84 -26.49
CA THR A 376 -20.32 20.17 -25.73
C THR A 376 -20.83 18.88 -25.08
N LEU A 377 -21.07 18.91 -23.79
CA LEU A 377 -21.65 17.79 -23.04
C LEU A 377 -23.09 18.14 -22.65
N THR A 378 -24.03 17.25 -22.98
CA THR A 378 -25.46 17.45 -22.72
C THR A 378 -26.00 16.33 -21.85
N VAL A 379 -26.68 16.68 -20.77
CA VAL A 379 -27.36 15.79 -19.82
C VAL A 379 -28.78 16.25 -19.62
N GLY A 380 -29.78 15.41 -19.90
CA GLY A 380 -31.17 15.72 -19.63
C GLY A 380 -31.66 17.07 -20.24
N GLY A 381 -31.11 17.44 -21.40
CA GLY A 381 -31.45 18.70 -22.10
C GLY A 381 -30.64 19.94 -21.64
N ARG A 382 -29.74 19.80 -20.70
CA ARG A 382 -28.79 20.84 -20.28
C ARG A 382 -27.44 20.64 -20.94
N SER A 383 -26.91 21.69 -21.58
CA SER A 383 -25.64 21.62 -22.28
C SER A 383 -24.60 22.52 -21.62
N ALA A 384 -23.35 22.03 -21.55
CA ALA A 384 -22.23 22.81 -21.07
C ALA A 384 -20.99 22.59 -21.95
N ALA A 385 -20.20 23.65 -22.12
CA ALA A 385 -18.91 23.56 -22.78
C ALA A 385 -17.94 22.72 -21.94
N ALA A 386 -17.32 21.73 -22.58
CA ALA A 386 -16.40 20.78 -21.98
C ALA A 386 -15.05 20.82 -22.67
N ARG A 387 -13.99 20.60 -21.91
CA ARG A 387 -12.64 20.39 -22.43
C ARG A 387 -12.21 18.96 -22.17
N ILE A 388 -11.75 18.28 -23.20
CA ILE A 388 -11.10 16.98 -23.07
C ILE A 388 -9.69 17.21 -22.53
N VAL A 389 -9.39 16.62 -21.38
CA VAL A 389 -8.13 16.84 -20.66
C VAL A 389 -7.08 15.82 -21.10
N GLU A 390 -7.39 14.54 -20.94
CA GLU A 390 -6.46 13.45 -21.25
C GLU A 390 -7.18 12.13 -21.50
N GLN A 391 -6.51 11.21 -22.16
CA GLN A 391 -6.92 9.81 -22.25
C GLN A 391 -6.27 9.04 -21.11
N THR A 392 -7.09 8.31 -20.34
CA THR A 392 -6.57 7.46 -19.28
C THR A 392 -5.99 6.16 -19.86
N PRO A 393 -5.07 5.48 -19.17
CA PRO A 393 -4.53 4.17 -19.60
C PRO A 393 -5.60 3.08 -19.81
N TRP A 394 -6.81 3.30 -19.31
CA TRP A 394 -7.96 2.37 -19.39
C TRP A 394 -8.88 2.65 -20.59
N GLY A 395 -8.49 3.56 -21.49
CA GLY A 395 -9.29 3.92 -22.67
C GLY A 395 -10.49 4.83 -22.35
N THR A 396 -10.58 5.39 -21.17
CA THR A 396 -11.55 6.44 -20.82
C THR A 396 -10.93 7.83 -21.04
N HIS A 397 -11.76 8.89 -21.11
CA HIS A 397 -11.27 10.25 -21.26
C HIS A 397 -11.71 11.11 -20.09
N SER A 398 -10.78 11.93 -19.58
CA SER A 398 -11.10 12.96 -18.58
C SER A 398 -11.68 14.18 -19.26
N VAL A 399 -12.73 14.74 -18.66
CA VAL A 399 -13.42 15.94 -19.13
C VAL A 399 -13.52 16.96 -18.02
N ALA A 400 -13.42 18.25 -18.33
CA ALA A 400 -13.58 19.35 -17.38
C ALA A 400 -14.30 20.53 -18.02
N GLY A 401 -15.00 21.31 -17.20
CA GLY A 401 -15.64 22.54 -17.60
C GLY A 401 -15.71 23.57 -16.47
N VAL A 402 -15.99 24.80 -16.83
CA VAL A 402 -16.15 25.95 -15.90
C VAL A 402 -17.47 26.64 -16.19
N GLY A 403 -18.20 26.98 -15.15
CA GLY A 403 -19.54 27.56 -15.20
C GLY A 403 -20.63 26.53 -14.91
N ALA A 404 -21.86 26.81 -15.33
CA ALA A 404 -22.99 25.91 -15.07
C ALA A 404 -22.70 24.48 -15.61
N PRO A 405 -22.79 23.44 -14.78
CA PRO A 405 -22.58 22.07 -15.24
C PRO A 405 -23.74 21.59 -16.11
N PRO A 406 -23.53 20.52 -16.92
CA PRO A 406 -24.60 19.98 -17.76
C PRO A 406 -25.67 19.20 -16.99
N TYR A 407 -25.59 19.14 -15.68
CA TYR A 407 -26.56 18.45 -14.81
C TYR A 407 -27.18 19.42 -13.81
N ALA A 408 -28.28 19.02 -13.17
CA ALA A 408 -28.92 19.85 -12.18
C ALA A 408 -28.10 19.91 -10.91
N LEU A 409 -27.84 21.10 -10.39
CA LEU A 409 -27.42 21.33 -9.02
C LEU A 409 -28.69 21.29 -8.16
N THR A 410 -28.73 20.45 -7.17
CA THR A 410 -29.85 20.32 -6.22
C THR A 410 -29.61 21.17 -4.98
#